data_fb8c7943ddb7df4d3f56070877c18309
#
_entry.id   fb8c7943ddb7df4d3f56070877c18309
#
_cell.length_a   1.000
_cell.length_b   1.000
_cell.length_c   1.000
_cell.angle_alpha   90.00
_cell.angle_beta   90.00
_cell.angle_gamma   90.00
#
_symmetry.space_group_name_H-M   'P 1'
#
loop_
_entity.id
_entity.type
_entity.pdbx_description
1 polymer ?
#
loop_
_entity_poly.entity_id
_entity_poly.type
_entity_poly.pdbx_seq_one_letter_code
_entity_poly.pdbx_strand_id
1 'polypeptide(L)'
;MRPSPVPVSTAADLIDWDVAVRLARAVVPAGPRVPAATRRATVALLRRSIAGALPWAGRIAGLPDAARSASATAEILVVDRAGLITASAAWLRELMDGCAAPDGGLGARTLATAQVGAVLGWLSTRLLGQVLPRLDARAPAGAPFDAAARPGARPAVGDIRPDARAGAFLSRGSRPGARPAVGDSRTGVHAEADSRTGARLLLVAPNVLEIRQRLDLDVLDLPAWVALHEATHLIQLNAAPWLAGHLADQLRVVVGGLVAASR
;
A
#
# COMPACT_ATOMS: atom_id res chain seq x y z
N MET A 1 -29.74 -15.09 34.34
CA MET A 1 -28.36 -15.32 33.86
C MET A 1 -28.44 -15.36 32.34
N ARG A 2 -28.01 -14.26 31.65
CA ARG A 2 -27.99 -14.24 30.17
C ARG A 2 -26.77 -15.07 29.72
N PRO A 3 -26.93 -15.97 28.76
CA PRO A 3 -25.79 -16.68 28.21
C PRO A 3 -24.83 -15.67 27.59
N SER A 4 -23.54 -15.79 27.91
CA SER A 4 -22.50 -15.00 27.24
C SER A 4 -22.56 -15.30 25.75
N PRO A 5 -22.46 -14.26 24.87
CA PRO A 5 -22.45 -14.52 23.43
C PRO A 5 -21.25 -15.40 23.09
N VAL A 6 -21.50 -16.49 22.41
CA VAL A 6 -20.44 -17.32 21.82
C VAL A 6 -19.67 -16.45 20.83
N PRO A 7 -18.33 -16.37 20.92
CA PRO A 7 -17.57 -15.60 19.96
C PRO A 7 -17.82 -16.14 18.56
N VAL A 8 -18.30 -15.28 17.65
CA VAL A 8 -18.47 -15.63 16.24
C VAL A 8 -17.06 -15.75 15.65
N SER A 9 -16.70 -16.94 15.18
CA SER A 9 -15.43 -17.15 14.47
C SER A 9 -15.43 -16.34 13.18
N THR A 10 -14.36 -15.63 12.93
CA THR A 10 -14.17 -14.82 11.72
C THR A 10 -13.38 -15.59 10.66
N ALA A 11 -13.43 -15.15 9.42
CA ALA A 11 -12.61 -15.73 8.35
C ALA A 11 -11.10 -15.55 8.63
N ALA A 12 -10.72 -14.54 9.41
CA ALA A 12 -9.35 -14.34 9.87
C ALA A 12 -8.88 -15.50 10.79
N ASP A 13 -9.77 -16.10 11.57
CA ASP A 13 -9.45 -17.21 12.49
C ASP A 13 -9.17 -18.54 11.77
N LEU A 14 -9.58 -18.65 10.50
CA LEU A 14 -9.30 -19.83 9.67
C LEU A 14 -7.88 -19.87 9.13
N ILE A 15 -7.13 -18.78 9.24
CA ILE A 15 -5.81 -18.66 8.66
C ILE A 15 -4.78 -18.61 9.78
N ASP A 16 -3.79 -19.49 9.73
CA ASP A 16 -2.58 -19.33 10.52
C ASP A 16 -1.67 -18.31 9.82
N TRP A 17 -1.81 -17.04 10.21
CA TRP A 17 -1.10 -15.93 9.59
C TRP A 17 0.41 -16.04 9.71
N ASP A 18 0.92 -16.57 10.83
CA ASP A 18 2.35 -16.75 11.04
C ASP A 18 2.92 -17.82 10.11
N VAL A 19 2.17 -18.92 9.93
CA VAL A 19 2.53 -19.96 8.96
C VAL A 19 2.45 -19.42 7.54
N ALA A 20 1.40 -18.70 7.16
CA ALA A 20 1.24 -18.12 5.84
C ALA A 20 2.40 -17.17 5.50
N VAL A 21 2.79 -16.27 6.42
CA VAL A 21 3.92 -15.36 6.24
C VAL A 21 5.23 -16.13 6.14
N ARG A 22 5.47 -17.16 6.97
CA ARG A 22 6.68 -17.99 6.88
C ARG A 22 6.77 -18.70 5.53
N LEU A 23 5.67 -19.31 5.07
CA LEU A 23 5.61 -19.98 3.76
C LEU A 23 5.91 -18.99 2.63
N ALA A 24 5.24 -17.83 2.62
CA ALA A 24 5.47 -16.80 1.62
C ALA A 24 6.95 -16.37 1.58
N ARG A 25 7.55 -16.11 2.74
CA ARG A 25 8.96 -15.71 2.83
C ARG A 25 9.93 -16.79 2.41
N ALA A 26 9.61 -18.07 2.66
CA ALA A 26 10.49 -19.19 2.33
C ALA A 26 10.64 -19.40 0.81
N VAL A 27 9.59 -19.09 0.03
CA VAL A 27 9.58 -19.31 -1.42
C VAL A 27 9.95 -18.08 -2.24
N VAL A 28 9.94 -16.89 -1.62
CA VAL A 28 10.17 -15.62 -2.34
C VAL A 28 11.65 -15.26 -2.34
N PRO A 29 12.26 -15.08 -3.52
CA PRO A 29 13.64 -14.62 -3.61
C PRO A 29 13.79 -13.19 -3.07
N ALA A 30 14.92 -12.90 -2.44
CA ALA A 30 15.18 -11.58 -1.84
C ALA A 30 15.26 -10.42 -2.86
N GLY A 31 15.35 -10.75 -4.16
CA GLY A 31 15.53 -9.77 -5.23
C GLY A 31 16.95 -9.76 -5.79
N PRO A 32 17.29 -8.77 -6.64
CA PRO A 32 18.59 -8.71 -7.33
C PRO A 32 19.77 -8.65 -6.37
N ARG A 33 20.79 -9.43 -6.68
CA ARG A 33 22.09 -9.39 -5.95
C ARG A 33 22.89 -8.20 -6.44
N VAL A 34 22.85 -7.10 -5.69
CA VAL A 34 23.59 -5.87 -5.99
C VAL A 34 24.39 -5.39 -4.78
N PRO A 35 25.41 -4.55 -4.99
CA PRO A 35 26.18 -3.95 -3.89
C PRO A 35 25.28 -3.19 -2.90
N ALA A 36 25.68 -3.15 -1.64
CA ALA A 36 24.94 -2.44 -0.59
C ALA A 36 24.74 -0.94 -0.91
N ALA A 37 25.72 -0.34 -1.58
CA ALA A 37 25.63 1.05 -2.04
C ALA A 37 24.46 1.25 -3.02
N THR A 38 24.30 0.34 -4.00
CA THR A 38 23.19 0.37 -4.98
C THR A 38 21.85 0.23 -4.27
N ARG A 39 21.72 -0.69 -3.31
CA ARG A 39 20.48 -0.83 -2.51
C ARG A 39 20.14 0.45 -1.77
N ARG A 40 21.12 1.04 -1.06
CA ARG A 40 20.92 2.30 -0.35
C ARG A 40 20.53 3.45 -1.29
N ALA A 41 21.20 3.55 -2.45
CA ALA A 41 20.88 4.56 -3.46
C ALA A 41 19.44 4.41 -3.98
N THR A 42 18.97 3.17 -4.26
CA THR A 42 17.60 2.90 -4.70
C THR A 42 16.59 3.31 -3.64
N VAL A 43 16.82 2.97 -2.36
CA VAL A 43 15.95 3.39 -1.25
C VAL A 43 15.90 4.91 -1.12
N ALA A 44 17.05 5.58 -1.17
CA ALA A 44 17.13 7.04 -1.10
C ALA A 44 16.43 7.71 -2.28
N LEU A 45 16.54 7.13 -3.47
CA LEU A 45 15.88 7.63 -4.67
C LEU A 45 14.35 7.51 -4.55
N LEU A 46 13.82 6.34 -4.16
CA LEU A 46 12.38 6.14 -3.96
C LEU A 46 11.80 7.10 -2.92
N ARG A 47 12.49 7.34 -1.82
CA ARG A 47 12.08 8.33 -0.80
C ARG A 47 12.02 9.74 -1.35
N ARG A 48 13.00 10.14 -2.16
CA ARG A 48 13.00 11.46 -2.82
C ARG A 48 11.89 11.56 -3.87
N SER A 49 11.71 10.51 -4.67
CA SER A 49 10.68 10.48 -5.70
C SER A 49 9.29 10.66 -5.12
N ILE A 50 8.94 9.97 -4.04
CA ILE A 50 7.59 10.10 -3.44
C ILE A 50 7.39 11.45 -2.77
N ALA A 51 8.41 12.00 -2.11
CA ALA A 51 8.33 13.33 -1.51
C ALA A 51 8.06 14.43 -2.57
N GLY A 52 8.62 14.28 -3.76
CA GLY A 52 8.34 15.19 -4.87
C GLY A 52 7.04 14.87 -5.62
N ALA A 53 6.66 13.61 -5.73
CA ALA A 53 5.48 13.17 -6.48
C ALA A 53 4.16 13.66 -5.86
N LEU A 54 4.03 13.63 -4.53
CA LEU A 54 2.80 14.02 -3.84
C LEU A 54 2.32 15.46 -4.21
N PRO A 55 3.14 16.53 -4.03
CA PRO A 55 2.69 17.86 -4.38
C PRO A 55 2.48 18.04 -5.89
N TRP A 56 3.22 17.31 -6.71
CA TRP A 56 3.09 17.40 -8.17
C TRP A 56 1.80 16.74 -8.66
N ALA A 57 1.51 15.52 -8.20
CA ALA A 57 0.27 14.80 -8.49
C ALA A 57 -0.96 15.61 -8.01
N GLY A 58 -0.88 16.24 -6.82
CA GLY A 58 -1.94 17.10 -6.31
C GLY A 58 -2.24 18.30 -7.21
N ARG A 59 -1.21 18.92 -7.79
CA ARG A 59 -1.40 20.02 -8.75
C ARG A 59 -2.04 19.54 -10.05
N ILE A 60 -1.57 18.42 -10.61
CA ILE A 60 -2.14 17.86 -11.85
C ILE A 60 -3.60 17.44 -11.67
N ALA A 61 -3.91 16.81 -10.54
CA ALA A 61 -5.26 16.37 -10.23
C ALA A 61 -6.22 17.50 -9.81
N GLY A 62 -5.72 18.73 -9.58
CA GLY A 62 -6.51 19.81 -9.01
C GLY A 62 -6.89 19.59 -7.54
N LEU A 63 -6.12 18.76 -6.81
CA LEU A 63 -6.38 18.33 -5.43
C LEU A 63 -5.20 18.65 -4.49
N PRO A 64 -4.72 19.92 -4.43
CA PRO A 64 -3.53 20.28 -3.65
C PRO A 64 -3.75 20.09 -2.14
N ASP A 65 -4.97 20.27 -1.63
CA ASP A 65 -5.29 20.09 -0.21
C ASP A 65 -5.24 18.62 0.21
N ALA A 66 -5.80 17.74 -0.62
CA ALA A 66 -5.72 16.30 -0.40
C ALA A 66 -4.26 15.80 -0.45
N ALA A 67 -3.44 16.35 -1.34
CA ALA A 67 -2.01 16.04 -1.41
C ALA A 67 -1.26 16.49 -0.15
N ARG A 68 -1.59 17.68 0.40
CA ARG A 68 -1.00 18.14 1.67
C ARG A 68 -1.42 17.25 2.83
N SER A 69 -2.70 16.91 2.92
CA SER A 69 -3.21 15.99 3.93
C SER A 69 -2.54 14.62 3.83
N ALA A 70 -2.44 14.04 2.62
CA ALA A 70 -1.74 12.79 2.37
C ALA A 70 -0.28 12.84 2.84
N SER A 71 0.44 13.92 2.55
CA SER A 71 1.83 14.12 2.98
C SER A 71 1.99 14.19 4.50
N ALA A 72 0.99 14.73 5.20
CA ALA A 72 1.03 14.91 6.66
C ALA A 72 0.62 13.64 7.43
N THR A 73 -0.30 12.85 6.86
CA THR A 73 -0.94 11.73 7.57
C THR A 73 -0.47 10.36 7.14
N ALA A 74 0.01 10.17 5.90
CA ALA A 74 0.42 8.88 5.41
C ALA A 74 1.76 8.42 6.01
N GLU A 75 1.83 7.13 6.34
CA GLU A 75 3.09 6.47 6.66
C GLU A 75 3.73 5.94 5.37
N ILE A 76 4.88 6.50 4.97
CA ILE A 76 5.57 6.13 3.74
C ILE A 76 6.81 5.31 4.05
N LEU A 77 6.81 4.05 3.60
CA LEU A 77 7.86 3.08 3.86
C LEU A 77 8.47 2.57 2.53
N VAL A 78 9.79 2.45 2.50
CA VAL A 78 10.48 1.71 1.44
C VAL A 78 10.89 0.36 2.03
N VAL A 79 10.34 -0.71 1.49
CA VAL A 79 10.42 -2.06 2.04
C VAL A 79 11.10 -3.03 1.06
N ASP A 80 11.52 -4.17 1.58
CA ASP A 80 11.82 -5.37 0.80
C ASP A 80 10.57 -6.24 0.62
N ARG A 81 10.71 -7.38 -0.07
CA ARG A 81 9.60 -8.32 -0.31
C ARG A 81 9.06 -8.91 1.00
N ALA A 82 9.95 -9.17 1.96
CA ALA A 82 9.54 -9.71 3.26
C ALA A 82 8.74 -8.68 4.07
N GLY A 83 9.11 -7.41 4.02
CA GLY A 83 8.37 -6.30 4.62
C GLY A 83 6.99 -6.12 3.98
N LEU A 84 6.91 -6.21 2.64
CA LEU A 84 5.63 -6.18 1.93
C LEU A 84 4.71 -7.34 2.35
N ILE A 85 5.23 -8.58 2.39
CA ILE A 85 4.48 -9.77 2.85
C ILE A 85 3.89 -9.53 4.23
N THR A 86 4.70 -9.04 5.18
CA THR A 86 4.25 -8.82 6.56
C THR A 86 3.17 -7.75 6.66
N ALA A 87 3.38 -6.61 6.00
CA ALA A 87 2.42 -5.51 6.03
C ALA A 87 1.10 -5.90 5.34
N SER A 88 1.17 -6.58 4.20
CA SER A 88 -0.02 -7.06 3.47
C SER A 88 -0.78 -8.14 4.24
N ALA A 89 -0.07 -9.05 4.93
CA ALA A 89 -0.70 -10.05 5.78
C ALA A 89 -1.46 -9.42 6.94
N ALA A 90 -0.86 -8.45 7.63
CA ALA A 90 -1.50 -7.73 8.73
C ALA A 90 -2.77 -7.01 8.27
N TRP A 91 -2.70 -6.30 7.14
CA TRP A 91 -3.83 -5.60 6.57
C TRP A 91 -4.95 -6.55 6.10
N LEU A 92 -4.57 -7.67 5.45
CA LEU A 92 -5.54 -8.66 4.99
C LEU A 92 -6.23 -9.37 6.16
N ARG A 93 -5.49 -9.64 7.25
CA ARG A 93 -6.07 -10.18 8.50
C ARG A 93 -7.15 -9.25 9.05
N GLU A 94 -6.84 -7.96 9.17
CA GLU A 94 -7.79 -6.95 9.64
C GLU A 94 -9.02 -6.86 8.71
N LEU A 95 -8.83 -6.93 7.39
CA LEU A 95 -9.91 -6.95 6.42
C LEU A 95 -10.83 -8.18 6.63
N MET A 96 -10.26 -9.36 6.83
CA MET A 96 -10.97 -10.63 6.98
C MET A 96 -11.61 -10.81 8.36
N ASP A 97 -11.18 -10.06 9.35
CA ASP A 97 -11.80 -10.05 10.69
C ASP A 97 -13.27 -9.58 10.65
N GLY A 98 -13.63 -8.79 9.63
CA GLY A 98 -15.01 -8.40 9.34
C GLY A 98 -15.85 -9.43 8.56
N CYS A 99 -15.28 -10.59 8.17
CA CYS A 99 -15.98 -11.62 7.41
C CYS A 99 -16.35 -12.80 8.32
N ALA A 100 -17.56 -13.37 8.17
CA ALA A 100 -17.94 -14.58 8.88
C ALA A 100 -17.08 -15.78 8.43
N ALA A 101 -16.66 -16.63 9.38
CA ALA A 101 -15.97 -17.85 9.05
C ALA A 101 -16.91 -18.82 8.32
N PRO A 102 -16.45 -19.52 7.28
CA PRO A 102 -17.17 -20.68 6.78
C PRO A 102 -17.02 -21.85 7.75
N ASP A 103 -18.01 -22.74 7.74
CA ASP A 103 -17.90 -24.02 8.42
C ASP A 103 -16.78 -24.83 7.75
N GLY A 104 -15.68 -25.06 8.43
CA GLY A 104 -14.52 -25.76 7.86
C GLY A 104 -13.77 -26.58 8.89
N GLY A 105 -13.43 -27.83 8.54
CA GLY A 105 -12.57 -28.68 9.34
C GLY A 105 -11.08 -28.31 9.24
N LEU A 106 -10.23 -29.09 9.94
CA LEU A 106 -8.76 -28.88 9.96
C LEU A 106 -8.13 -28.81 8.56
N GLY A 107 -8.63 -29.53 7.59
CA GLY A 107 -8.14 -29.49 6.20
C GLY A 107 -8.38 -28.14 5.51
N ALA A 108 -9.53 -27.52 5.74
CA ALA A 108 -9.86 -26.19 5.19
C ALA A 108 -8.91 -25.12 5.73
N ARG A 109 -8.58 -25.16 7.02
CA ARG A 109 -7.62 -24.25 7.65
C ARG A 109 -6.23 -24.33 7.03
N THR A 110 -5.72 -25.55 6.85
CA THR A 110 -4.40 -25.76 6.22
C THR A 110 -4.37 -25.26 4.80
N LEU A 111 -5.42 -25.55 4.02
CA LEU A 111 -5.53 -25.11 2.62
C LEU A 111 -5.60 -23.57 2.54
N ALA A 112 -6.47 -22.93 3.33
CA ALA A 112 -6.60 -21.47 3.35
C ALA A 112 -5.29 -20.79 3.72
N THR A 113 -4.57 -21.30 4.73
CA THR A 113 -3.26 -20.80 5.14
C THR A 113 -2.24 -20.90 4.00
N ALA A 114 -2.18 -22.04 3.32
CA ALA A 114 -1.27 -22.25 2.18
C ALA A 114 -1.61 -21.32 1.00
N GLN A 115 -2.90 -21.16 0.67
CA GLN A 115 -3.36 -20.26 -0.39
C GLN A 115 -3.00 -18.80 -0.11
N VAL A 116 -3.27 -18.32 1.11
CA VAL A 116 -2.90 -16.95 1.50
C VAL A 116 -1.38 -16.77 1.43
N GLY A 117 -0.60 -17.73 1.92
CA GLY A 117 0.86 -17.69 1.81
C GLY A 117 1.33 -17.62 0.36
N ALA A 118 0.74 -18.42 -0.54
CA ALA A 118 1.06 -18.41 -1.97
C ALA A 118 0.72 -17.07 -2.64
N VAL A 119 -0.47 -16.51 -2.35
CA VAL A 119 -0.89 -15.20 -2.89
C VAL A 119 0.03 -14.08 -2.40
N LEU A 120 0.33 -14.03 -1.10
CA LEU A 120 1.25 -13.02 -0.54
C LEU A 120 2.65 -13.15 -1.16
N GLY A 121 3.14 -14.36 -1.34
CA GLY A 121 4.42 -14.63 -2.00
C GLY A 121 4.41 -14.14 -3.45
N TRP A 122 3.39 -14.49 -4.21
CA TRP A 122 3.25 -14.09 -5.61
C TRP A 122 3.15 -12.57 -5.77
N LEU A 123 2.29 -11.91 -4.99
CA LEU A 123 2.13 -10.45 -5.01
C LEU A 123 3.44 -9.74 -4.67
N SER A 124 4.18 -10.24 -3.69
CA SER A 124 5.42 -9.61 -3.22
C SER A 124 6.51 -9.51 -4.29
N THR A 125 6.45 -10.34 -5.34
CA THR A 125 7.38 -10.31 -6.47
C THR A 125 6.89 -9.45 -7.63
N ARG A 126 5.64 -8.98 -7.61
CA ARG A 126 5.00 -8.27 -8.72
C ARG A 126 4.75 -6.80 -8.44
N LEU A 127 4.39 -6.47 -7.20
CA LEU A 127 4.04 -5.11 -6.82
C LEU A 127 5.28 -4.23 -6.71
N LEU A 128 5.24 -3.04 -7.32
CA LEU A 128 6.27 -2.01 -7.22
C LEU A 128 6.00 -1.06 -6.04
N GLY A 129 4.73 -0.90 -5.72
CA GLY A 129 4.21 -0.19 -4.56
C GLY A 129 2.85 -0.72 -4.16
N GLN A 130 2.37 -0.30 -3.01
CA GLN A 130 1.03 -0.63 -2.51
C GLN A 130 0.59 0.39 -1.48
N VAL A 131 -0.64 0.88 -1.61
CA VAL A 131 -1.30 1.69 -0.59
C VAL A 131 -2.24 0.78 0.21
N LEU A 132 -2.04 0.75 1.52
CA LEU A 132 -2.88 0.04 2.48
C LEU A 132 -3.70 1.09 3.24
N PRO A 133 -5.00 1.25 2.91
CA PRO A 133 -5.86 2.15 3.65
C PRO A 133 -6.12 1.61 5.07
N ARG A 134 -6.38 2.48 6.04
CA ARG A 134 -6.85 2.05 7.36
C ARG A 134 -8.32 1.62 7.25
N LEU A 135 -8.63 0.47 7.84
CA LEU A 135 -9.96 -0.12 7.79
C LEU A 135 -10.88 0.35 8.92
N ASP A 136 -10.31 0.90 9.98
CA ASP A 136 -10.99 1.47 11.15
C ASP A 136 -11.57 2.87 10.90
N ALA A 137 -11.18 3.53 9.83
CA ALA A 137 -11.79 4.78 9.38
C ALA A 137 -13.23 4.52 8.85
N ARG A 138 -14.13 4.13 9.76
CA ARG A 138 -15.55 3.98 9.46
C ARG A 138 -16.10 5.36 9.08
N ALA A 139 -16.14 5.66 7.79
CA ALA A 139 -16.97 6.75 7.30
C ALA A 139 -18.38 6.51 7.83
N PRO A 140 -19.08 7.53 8.36
CA PRO A 140 -20.44 7.35 8.84
C PRO A 140 -21.23 6.65 7.73
N ALA A 141 -21.75 5.45 8.04
CA ALA A 141 -22.61 4.70 7.15
C ALA A 141 -23.80 5.61 6.82
N GLY A 142 -23.89 6.07 5.57
CA GLY A 142 -25.03 6.85 5.14
C GLY A 142 -24.73 8.27 4.66
N ALA A 143 -23.48 8.67 4.38
CA ALA A 143 -23.32 9.81 3.49
C ALA A 143 -23.83 9.36 2.10
N PRO A 144 -25.02 9.80 1.64
CA PRO A 144 -25.48 9.45 0.31
C PRO A 144 -24.42 9.96 -0.67
N PHE A 145 -24.07 9.10 -1.63
CA PHE A 145 -23.28 9.54 -2.77
C PHE A 145 -24.09 10.65 -3.45
N ASP A 146 -23.79 11.89 -3.13
CA ASP A 146 -24.40 13.03 -3.80
C ASP A 146 -23.78 13.10 -5.21
N ALA A 147 -24.47 12.41 -6.13
CA ALA A 147 -24.16 12.46 -7.56
C ALA A 147 -24.28 13.89 -8.14
N ALA A 148 -24.81 14.83 -7.35
CA ALA A 148 -24.93 16.23 -7.73
C ALA A 148 -23.67 17.06 -7.42
N ALA A 149 -22.75 16.58 -6.59
CA ALA A 149 -21.44 17.19 -6.44
C ALA A 149 -20.52 16.85 -7.64
N ARG A 150 -21.02 17.11 -8.84
CA ARG A 150 -20.15 17.24 -10.02
C ARG A 150 -19.29 18.46 -9.78
N PRO A 151 -17.93 18.32 -9.69
CA PRO A 151 -17.09 19.49 -9.80
C PRO A 151 -17.43 20.14 -11.14
N GLY A 152 -17.87 21.38 -11.08
CA GLY A 152 -18.26 22.14 -12.26
C GLY A 152 -17.17 22.14 -13.31
N ALA A 153 -17.60 22.15 -14.56
CA ALA A 153 -16.88 22.47 -15.78
C ALA A 153 -15.44 21.92 -15.84
N ARG A 154 -15.26 20.91 -16.71
CA ARG A 154 -13.94 20.57 -17.23
C ARG A 154 -13.16 21.87 -17.46
N PRO A 155 -12.00 22.06 -16.80
CA PRO A 155 -11.11 23.10 -17.28
C PRO A 155 -10.81 22.74 -18.75
N ALA A 156 -10.97 23.70 -19.65
CA ALA A 156 -10.56 23.54 -21.03
C ALA A 156 -9.13 22.99 -20.98
N VAL A 157 -8.91 21.86 -21.65
CA VAL A 157 -7.58 21.30 -21.85
C VAL A 157 -6.85 22.31 -22.71
N GLY A 158 -6.29 23.34 -22.05
CA GLY A 158 -5.35 24.22 -22.67
C GLY A 158 -4.14 23.39 -23.06
N ASP A 159 -3.64 23.60 -24.26
CA ASP A 159 -2.47 22.96 -24.85
C ASP A 159 -1.39 22.72 -23.79
N ILE A 160 -1.28 21.49 -23.29
CA ILE A 160 -0.15 21.04 -22.50
C ILE A 160 0.99 20.87 -23.50
N ARG A 161 1.69 21.97 -23.76
CA ARG A 161 3.01 21.87 -24.37
C ARG A 161 3.89 21.06 -23.42
N PRO A 162 4.55 19.99 -23.90
CA PRO A 162 5.53 19.28 -23.10
C PRO A 162 6.68 20.24 -22.79
N ASP A 163 6.60 20.90 -21.65
CA ASP A 163 7.69 21.73 -21.17
C ASP A 163 8.89 20.83 -20.92
N ALA A 164 10.02 21.15 -21.53
CA ALA A 164 11.31 20.48 -21.39
C ALA A 164 11.88 20.53 -19.94
N ARG A 165 11.05 20.80 -18.96
CA ARG A 165 11.36 20.92 -17.52
C ARG A 165 11.09 19.67 -16.69
N ALA A 166 10.62 18.57 -17.28
CA ALA A 166 10.47 17.31 -16.55
C ALA A 166 11.81 16.81 -15.98
N GLY A 167 12.93 17.09 -16.69
CA GLY A 167 14.27 16.80 -16.18
C GLY A 167 14.71 17.68 -15.00
N ALA A 168 14.13 18.85 -14.80
CA ALA A 168 14.50 19.76 -13.72
C ALA A 168 13.88 19.42 -12.36
N PHE A 169 12.92 18.50 -12.34
CA PHE A 169 12.26 18.06 -11.11
C PHE A 169 13.21 17.30 -10.16
N LEU A 170 14.18 16.57 -10.72
CA LEU A 170 15.14 15.78 -9.92
C LEU A 170 16.46 16.53 -9.66
N SER A 171 16.72 17.65 -10.33
CA SER A 171 17.99 18.39 -10.24
C SER A 171 18.00 19.59 -9.30
N ARG A 172 16.89 20.00 -8.70
CA ARG A 172 16.92 21.02 -7.65
C ARG A 172 17.32 20.40 -6.32
N GLY A 173 18.62 20.22 -6.16
CA GLY A 173 19.26 19.91 -4.89
C GLY A 173 18.94 20.99 -3.85
N SER A 174 18.23 20.61 -2.82
CA SER A 174 18.14 21.39 -1.58
C SER A 174 19.53 21.47 -0.96
N ARG A 175 19.94 22.67 -0.54
CA ARG A 175 21.18 22.93 0.19
C ARG A 175 21.33 21.98 1.39
N PRO A 176 22.55 21.52 1.74
CA PRO A 176 22.80 20.64 2.87
C PRO A 176 22.67 21.44 4.18
N GLY A 177 21.58 21.26 4.86
CA GLY A 177 21.37 21.79 6.19
C GLY A 177 20.44 20.85 6.97
N ALA A 178 21.02 20.21 7.99
CA ALA A 178 20.43 19.25 8.93
C ALA A 178 20.50 17.76 8.49
N ARG A 179 21.48 17.06 9.08
CA ARG A 179 21.56 15.59 9.11
C ARG A 179 20.38 15.05 9.89
N PRO A 180 19.47 14.26 9.32
CA PRO A 180 18.61 13.41 10.12
C PRO A 180 19.46 12.23 10.60
N ALA A 181 19.33 11.87 11.87
CA ALA A 181 19.99 10.74 12.51
C ALA A 181 19.71 9.46 11.70
N VAL A 182 20.78 8.75 11.35
CA VAL A 182 20.72 7.42 10.73
C VAL A 182 20.32 6.44 11.81
N GLY A 183 19.05 6.14 11.90
CA GLY A 183 18.54 5.00 12.63
C GLY A 183 18.79 3.74 11.80
N ASP A 184 19.68 2.88 12.30
CA ASP A 184 20.00 1.56 11.75
C ASP A 184 18.80 0.64 12.01
N SER A 185 17.93 0.46 11.02
CA SER A 185 16.73 -0.37 11.14
C SER A 185 17.06 -1.84 10.86
N ARG A 186 17.84 -2.44 11.75
CA ARG A 186 17.79 -3.88 12.01
C ARG A 186 16.94 -4.08 13.25
N THR A 187 15.98 -4.97 13.15
CA THR A 187 15.12 -5.49 14.21
C THR A 187 13.91 -4.65 14.58
N GLY A 188 12.76 -5.32 14.48
CA GLY A 188 11.59 -5.05 15.30
C GLY A 188 10.61 -4.05 14.71
N VAL A 189 9.79 -4.51 13.74
CA VAL A 189 8.45 -3.93 13.60
C VAL A 189 7.64 -4.41 14.80
N HIS A 190 7.98 -3.93 15.98
CA HIS A 190 7.08 -3.95 17.13
C HIS A 190 6.27 -2.67 17.10
N ALA A 191 4.97 -2.87 17.03
CA ALA A 191 3.91 -1.92 17.09
C ALA A 191 4.14 -0.86 18.19
N GLU A 192 4.63 0.31 17.81
CA GLU A 192 4.12 1.54 18.38
C GLU A 192 2.99 1.97 17.45
N ALA A 193 1.78 1.69 17.91
CA ALA A 193 0.54 2.21 17.32
C ALA A 193 0.55 3.73 17.55
N ASP A 194 1.35 4.41 16.75
CA ASP A 194 1.41 5.86 16.74
C ASP A 194 0.21 6.39 15.94
N SER A 195 -0.44 7.37 16.50
CA SER A 195 -1.66 8.08 16.12
C SER A 195 -1.66 8.74 14.74
N ARG A 196 -0.99 8.17 13.74
CA ARG A 196 -1.05 8.61 12.36
C ARG A 196 -2.34 8.11 11.72
N THR A 197 -3.25 9.02 11.47
CA THR A 197 -4.62 8.76 10.98
C THR A 197 -4.70 8.39 9.49
N GLY A 198 -3.57 8.23 8.79
CA GLY A 198 -3.52 8.06 7.34
C GLY A 198 -3.25 6.63 6.85
N ALA A 199 -3.37 6.45 5.54
CA ALA A 199 -3.01 5.21 4.87
C ALA A 199 -1.50 4.94 4.97
N ARG A 200 -1.10 3.67 4.83
CA ARG A 200 0.30 3.25 4.72
C ARG A 200 0.65 3.04 3.25
N LEU A 201 1.70 3.70 2.77
CA LEU A 201 2.27 3.48 1.45
C LEU A 201 3.56 2.67 1.56
N LEU A 202 3.63 1.59 0.83
CA LEU A 202 4.80 0.72 0.71
C LEU A 202 5.39 0.86 -0.70
N LEU A 203 6.70 1.16 -0.81
CA LEU A 203 7.45 1.12 -2.06
C LEU A 203 8.43 -0.05 -2.00
N VAL A 204 8.39 -0.95 -2.99
CA VAL A 204 9.13 -2.23 -2.95
C VAL A 204 10.44 -2.09 -3.71
N ALA A 205 11.50 -1.68 -3.01
CA ALA A 205 12.79 -1.38 -3.62
C ALA A 205 13.39 -2.50 -4.47
N PRO A 206 13.42 -3.79 -4.06
CA PRO A 206 13.96 -4.85 -4.89
C PRO A 206 13.20 -5.06 -6.19
N ASN A 207 11.87 -4.86 -6.22
CA ASN A 207 11.08 -5.04 -7.42
C ASN A 207 11.31 -3.90 -8.43
N VAL A 208 11.37 -2.66 -7.93
CA VAL A 208 11.72 -1.50 -8.77
C VAL A 208 13.10 -1.68 -9.38
N LEU A 209 14.07 -2.14 -8.60
CA LEU A 209 15.43 -2.39 -9.09
C LEU A 209 15.45 -3.51 -10.13
N GLU A 210 14.73 -4.61 -9.89
CA GLU A 210 14.66 -5.76 -10.80
C GLU A 210 14.01 -5.39 -12.14
N ILE A 211 12.87 -4.72 -12.11
CA ILE A 211 12.17 -4.28 -13.33
C ILE A 211 13.05 -3.32 -14.13
N ARG A 212 13.68 -2.35 -13.44
CA ARG A 212 14.58 -1.40 -14.07
C ARG A 212 15.73 -2.11 -14.82
N GLN A 213 16.37 -3.08 -14.15
CA GLN A 213 17.47 -3.83 -14.75
C GLN A 213 17.02 -4.74 -15.91
N ARG A 214 15.88 -5.42 -15.73
CA ARG A 214 15.34 -6.35 -16.73
C ARG A 214 14.92 -5.66 -18.03
N LEU A 215 14.39 -4.45 -17.91
CA LEU A 215 13.88 -3.67 -19.06
C LEU A 215 14.83 -2.55 -19.48
N ASP A 216 16.02 -2.48 -18.91
CA ASP A 216 17.04 -1.45 -19.19
C ASP A 216 16.46 -0.02 -19.10
N LEU A 217 15.65 0.25 -18.05
CA LEU A 217 14.99 1.53 -17.86
C LEU A 217 15.94 2.52 -17.18
N ASP A 218 15.69 3.81 -17.44
CA ASP A 218 16.42 4.90 -16.80
C ASP A 218 16.35 4.81 -15.28
N VAL A 219 17.42 5.22 -14.64
CA VAL A 219 17.58 5.14 -13.18
C VAL A 219 16.56 6.01 -12.44
N LEU A 220 16.14 7.14 -13.03
CA LEU A 220 15.26 8.13 -12.41
C LEU A 220 13.80 7.93 -12.82
N ASP A 221 13.54 7.52 -14.05
CA ASP A 221 12.19 7.51 -14.62
C ASP A 221 11.28 6.49 -13.95
N LEU A 222 11.70 5.22 -13.81
CA LEU A 222 10.86 4.20 -13.19
C LEU A 222 10.53 4.51 -11.72
N PRO A 223 11.49 4.89 -10.85
CA PRO A 223 11.18 5.30 -9.48
C PRO A 223 10.25 6.51 -9.40
N ALA A 224 10.41 7.48 -10.30
CA ALA A 224 9.54 8.65 -10.37
C ALA A 224 8.12 8.27 -10.79
N TRP A 225 7.99 7.40 -11.80
CA TRP A 225 6.70 6.89 -12.26
C TRP A 225 5.96 6.12 -11.17
N VAL A 226 6.66 5.17 -10.50
CA VAL A 226 6.07 4.41 -9.39
C VAL A 226 5.62 5.35 -8.28
N ALA A 227 6.47 6.30 -7.89
CA ALA A 227 6.12 7.26 -6.86
C ALA A 227 4.91 8.11 -7.22
N LEU A 228 4.79 8.53 -8.49
CA LEU A 228 3.65 9.31 -8.97
C LEU A 228 2.37 8.48 -8.96
N HIS A 229 2.44 7.23 -9.39
CA HIS A 229 1.32 6.29 -9.37
C HIS A 229 0.78 6.11 -7.94
N GLU A 230 1.64 5.80 -7.00
CA GLU A 230 1.28 5.58 -5.60
C GLU A 230 0.81 6.88 -4.90
N ALA A 231 1.43 8.03 -5.23
CA ALA A 231 0.98 9.33 -4.75
C ALA A 231 -0.46 9.62 -5.18
N THR A 232 -0.84 9.24 -6.40
CA THR A 232 -2.20 9.40 -6.90
C THR A 232 -3.21 8.62 -6.05
N HIS A 233 -2.90 7.37 -5.69
CA HIS A 233 -3.76 6.59 -4.79
C HIS A 233 -3.89 7.20 -3.39
N LEU A 234 -2.81 7.70 -2.81
CA LEU A 234 -2.88 8.41 -1.54
C LEU A 234 -3.76 9.66 -1.61
N ILE A 235 -3.64 10.44 -2.68
CA ILE A 235 -4.45 11.64 -2.89
C ILE A 235 -5.94 11.25 -3.07
N GLN A 236 -6.23 10.20 -3.83
CA GLN A 236 -7.60 9.70 -4.02
C GLN A 236 -8.26 9.31 -2.68
N LEU A 237 -7.55 8.56 -1.84
CA LEU A 237 -8.05 8.15 -0.52
C LEU A 237 -8.25 9.34 0.43
N ASN A 238 -7.40 10.37 0.33
CA ASN A 238 -7.55 11.58 1.13
C ASN A 238 -8.66 12.51 0.60
N ALA A 239 -8.86 12.56 -0.72
CA ALA A 239 -9.94 13.35 -1.34
C ALA A 239 -11.31 12.70 -1.17
N ALA A 240 -11.35 11.37 -1.02
CA ALA A 240 -12.56 10.59 -0.89
C ALA A 240 -12.46 9.63 0.31
N PRO A 241 -12.63 10.11 1.55
CA PRO A 241 -12.43 9.30 2.77
C PRO A 241 -13.33 8.05 2.84
N TRP A 242 -14.50 8.09 2.19
CA TRP A 242 -15.42 6.95 2.09
C TRP A 242 -14.87 5.80 1.23
N LEU A 243 -13.91 6.08 0.33
CA LEU A 243 -13.44 5.12 -0.68
C LEU A 243 -12.76 3.91 -0.04
N ALA A 244 -11.98 4.11 1.02
CA ALA A 244 -11.30 3.02 1.73
C ALA A 244 -12.31 2.01 2.31
N GLY A 245 -13.35 2.51 2.99
CA GLY A 245 -14.43 1.68 3.53
C GLY A 245 -15.21 0.96 2.45
N HIS A 246 -15.57 1.66 1.37
CA HIS A 246 -16.28 1.07 0.24
C HIS A 246 -15.48 -0.07 -0.41
N LEU A 247 -14.19 0.14 -0.70
CA LEU A 247 -13.33 -0.91 -1.27
C LEU A 247 -13.19 -2.11 -0.32
N ALA A 248 -13.05 -1.86 0.98
CA ALA A 248 -12.99 -2.92 1.97
C ALA A 248 -14.28 -3.76 2.00
N ASP A 249 -15.46 -3.11 1.93
CA ASP A 249 -16.75 -3.79 1.90
C ASP A 249 -16.92 -4.62 0.62
N GLN A 250 -16.52 -4.10 -0.55
CA GLN A 250 -16.52 -4.85 -1.81
C GLN A 250 -15.60 -6.08 -1.74
N LEU A 251 -14.40 -5.93 -1.17
CA LEU A 251 -13.47 -7.05 -0.99
C LEU A 251 -14.04 -8.11 -0.03
N ARG A 252 -14.70 -7.70 1.06
CA ARG A 252 -15.38 -8.64 1.97
C ARG A 252 -16.48 -9.43 1.27
N VAL A 253 -17.28 -8.77 0.40
CA VAL A 253 -18.31 -9.46 -0.40
C VAL A 253 -17.68 -10.50 -1.34
N VAL A 254 -16.59 -10.15 -2.03
CA VAL A 254 -15.87 -11.08 -2.92
C VAL A 254 -15.30 -12.26 -2.13
N VAL A 255 -14.63 -12.00 -1.02
CA VAL A 255 -14.07 -13.05 -0.15
C VAL A 255 -15.19 -13.95 0.39
N GLY A 256 -16.29 -13.37 0.88
CA GLY A 256 -17.45 -14.13 1.35
C GLY A 256 -18.07 -14.99 0.27
N GLY A 257 -18.17 -14.49 -0.96
CA GLY A 257 -18.64 -15.24 -2.12
C GLY A 257 -17.73 -16.41 -2.50
N LEU A 258 -16.42 -16.21 -2.49
CA LEU A 258 -15.45 -17.29 -2.75
C LEU A 258 -15.50 -18.38 -1.68
N VAL A 259 -15.66 -18.00 -0.43
CA VAL A 259 -15.82 -18.91 0.70
C VAL A 259 -17.12 -19.71 0.58
N ALA A 260 -18.22 -19.06 0.18
CA ALA A 260 -19.51 -19.76 -0.02
C ALA A 260 -19.46 -20.73 -1.21
N ALA A 261 -18.76 -20.38 -2.29
CA ALA A 261 -18.62 -21.22 -3.50
C ALA A 261 -17.70 -22.43 -3.31
N SER A 262 -16.90 -22.47 -2.25
CA SER A 262 -16.02 -23.61 -1.92
C SER A 262 -16.72 -24.72 -1.10
N ARG A 263 -18.03 -24.60 -0.88
CA ARG A 263 -18.91 -25.62 -0.24
C ARG A 263 -19.50 -26.54 -1.29
#